data_2e3348a64437f69c6412561f1b3dc9ce
#
_entry.id   2e3348a64437f69c6412561f1b3dc9ce
#
_cell.length_a   1.000
_cell.length_b   1.000
_cell.length_c   1.000
_cell.angle_alpha   90.00
_cell.angle_beta   90.00
_cell.angle_gamma   90.00
#
_symmetry.space_group_name_H-M   'P 1'
#
loop_
_entity.id
_entity.type
_entity.pdbx_description
1 polymer ?
#
loop_
_entity_poly.entity_id
_entity_poly.type
_entity_poly.pdbx_seq_one_letter_code
_entity_poly.pdbx_strand_id
1 'polypeptide(L)'
;MINVELFGLFRLDTKIKGFELDPSAEGVSTVKDIYPILLKKAKEVNPATKICAKDIDGCIIIINGVQSKKSAHVNDGDKIQLMSPVCGG
;
A
#
# COMPACT_ATOMS: atom_id res chain seq x y z
N MET A 1 5.90 5.88 -13.08
CA MET A 1 5.32 5.96 -11.71
C MET A 1 4.58 4.69 -11.39
N ILE A 2 4.65 4.26 -10.15
CA ILE A 2 3.82 3.17 -9.66
C ILE A 2 2.57 3.81 -9.07
N ASN A 3 1.40 3.24 -9.39
CA ASN A 3 0.13 3.72 -8.88
C ASN A 3 -0.33 2.78 -7.78
N VAL A 4 -0.48 3.27 -6.56
CA VAL A 4 -0.91 2.47 -5.41
C VAL A 4 -2.32 2.88 -5.03
N GLU A 5 -3.23 1.90 -4.94
CA GLU A 5 -4.61 2.14 -4.52
C GLU A 5 -4.89 1.40 -3.23
N LEU A 6 -5.64 2.03 -2.34
CA LEU A 6 -6.01 1.43 -1.06
C LEU A 6 -7.50 1.13 -1.01
N PHE A 7 -7.85 0.01 -0.42
CA PHE A 7 -9.23 -0.43 -0.30
C PHE A 7 -9.56 -0.89 1.11
N GLY A 8 -10.85 -0.92 1.42
CA GLY A 8 -11.33 -1.43 2.70
C GLY A 8 -10.93 -0.54 3.87
N LEU A 9 -10.57 -1.16 4.98
CA LEU A 9 -10.22 -0.40 6.18
C LEU A 9 -9.01 0.48 6.00
N PHE A 10 -8.08 0.11 5.13
CA PHE A 10 -6.92 0.96 4.86
C PHE A 10 -7.35 2.31 4.31
N ARG A 11 -8.30 2.30 3.38
CA ARG A 11 -8.80 3.54 2.79
C ARG A 11 -9.57 4.36 3.82
N LEU A 12 -10.38 3.71 4.63
CA LEU A 12 -11.19 4.39 5.64
C LEU A 12 -10.33 4.96 6.76
N ASP A 13 -9.38 4.19 7.25
CA ASP A 13 -8.54 4.62 8.37
C ASP A 13 -7.53 5.68 7.97
N THR A 14 -6.88 5.52 6.83
CA THR A 14 -5.85 6.46 6.39
C THR A 14 -6.43 7.68 5.69
N LYS A 15 -7.67 7.57 5.20
CA LYS A 15 -8.32 8.59 4.37
C LYS A 15 -7.61 8.82 3.04
N ILE A 16 -6.81 7.84 2.60
CA ILE A 16 -6.12 7.87 1.33
C ILE A 16 -6.77 6.88 0.39
N LYS A 17 -7.18 7.32 -0.79
CA LYS A 17 -7.70 6.44 -1.82
C LYS A 17 -6.57 5.79 -2.60
N GLY A 18 -5.52 6.52 -2.83
CA GLY A 18 -4.36 6.05 -3.56
C GLY A 18 -3.33 7.15 -3.72
N PHE A 19 -2.18 6.78 -4.23
CA PHE A 19 -1.11 7.73 -4.51
C PHE A 19 -0.17 7.15 -5.56
N GLU A 20 0.66 8.02 -6.14
CA GLU A 20 1.68 7.58 -7.07
C GLU A 20 3.05 7.75 -6.44
N LEU A 21 3.99 6.90 -6.81
CA LEU A 21 5.37 7.04 -6.37
C LEU A 21 6.33 6.70 -7.50
N ASP A 22 7.53 7.26 -7.43
CA ASP A 22 8.60 6.97 -8.38
C ASP A 22 9.48 5.89 -7.75
N PRO A 23 9.48 4.67 -8.28
CA PRO A 23 10.25 3.59 -7.67
C PRO A 23 11.76 3.88 -7.62
N SER A 24 12.28 4.60 -8.60
CA SER A 24 13.69 4.93 -8.60
C SER A 24 14.01 5.96 -7.52
N ALA A 25 13.22 7.00 -7.42
CA ALA A 25 13.46 8.07 -6.45
C ALA A 25 13.24 7.59 -5.01
N GLU A 26 12.30 6.68 -4.81
CA GLU A 26 11.97 6.19 -3.47
C GLU A 26 12.69 4.90 -3.09
N GLY A 27 13.47 4.34 -3.98
CA GLY A 27 14.21 3.10 -3.69
C GLY A 27 13.31 1.88 -3.55
N VAL A 28 12.21 1.81 -4.30
CA VAL A 28 11.25 0.73 -4.19
C VAL A 28 11.55 -0.34 -5.21
N SER A 29 11.77 -1.57 -4.77
CA SER A 29 11.99 -2.73 -5.62
C SER A 29 10.91 -3.79 -5.43
N THR A 30 10.35 -3.90 -4.23
CA THR A 30 9.31 -4.88 -3.91
C THR A 30 8.13 -4.20 -3.25
N VAL A 31 7.02 -4.91 -3.15
CA VAL A 31 5.80 -4.37 -2.54
C VAL A 31 6.07 -3.91 -1.10
N LYS A 32 6.82 -4.69 -0.34
CA LYS A 32 7.07 -4.32 1.07
C LYS A 32 7.85 -3.01 1.22
N ASP A 33 8.59 -2.60 0.21
CA ASP A 33 9.31 -1.32 0.24
C ASP A 33 8.34 -0.14 0.22
N ILE A 34 7.08 -0.38 -0.19
CA ILE A 34 6.05 0.65 -0.22
C ILE A 34 5.48 0.89 1.18
N TYR A 35 5.58 -0.09 2.09
CA TYR A 35 4.96 -0.02 3.40
C TYR A 35 5.41 1.20 4.23
N PRO A 36 6.70 1.48 4.36
CA PRO A 36 7.13 2.66 5.12
C PRO A 36 6.62 3.96 4.49
N ILE A 37 6.55 4.00 3.17
CA ILE A 37 6.06 5.17 2.44
C ILE A 37 4.57 5.36 2.74
N LEU A 38 3.81 4.29 2.70
CA LEU A 38 2.38 4.33 3.01
C LEU A 38 2.14 4.78 4.45
N LEU A 39 2.90 4.24 5.41
CA LEU A 39 2.75 4.63 6.80
C LEU A 39 3.02 6.11 7.02
N LYS A 40 4.05 6.64 6.37
CA LYS A 40 4.39 8.05 6.47
C LYS A 40 3.27 8.91 5.88
N LYS A 41 2.80 8.57 4.68
CA LYS A 41 1.72 9.31 4.04
C LYS A 41 0.44 9.24 4.85
N ALA A 42 0.14 8.09 5.43
CA ALA A 42 -1.07 7.92 6.23
C ALA A 42 -1.06 8.87 7.43
N LYS A 43 0.07 8.99 8.11
CA LYS A 43 0.18 9.89 9.25
C LYS A 43 0.13 11.35 8.84
N GLU A 44 0.63 11.68 7.65
CA GLU A 44 0.55 13.05 7.14
C GLU A 44 -0.88 13.44 6.78
N VAL A 45 -1.65 12.54 6.19
CA VAL A 45 -3.02 12.81 5.78
C VAL A 45 -3.98 12.70 6.96
N ASN A 46 -3.78 11.72 7.82
CA ASN A 46 -4.64 11.50 8.99
C ASN A 46 -3.79 11.21 10.21
N PRO A 47 -3.40 12.24 10.98
CA PRO A 47 -2.58 12.01 12.18
C PRO A 47 -3.21 11.08 13.21
N ALA A 48 -4.52 10.87 13.14
CA ALA A 48 -5.22 9.96 14.05
C ALA A 48 -5.26 8.52 13.52
N THR A 49 -4.61 8.25 12.39
CA THR A 49 -4.64 6.89 11.83
C THR A 49 -4.06 5.88 12.81
N LYS A 50 -4.67 4.71 12.84
CA LYS A 50 -4.20 3.60 13.67
C LYS A 50 -3.45 2.55 12.86
N ILE A 51 -3.23 2.82 11.59
CA ILE A 51 -2.54 1.85 10.74
C ILE A 51 -1.10 1.65 11.23
N CYS A 52 -0.65 0.43 11.22
CA CYS A 52 0.73 0.10 11.58
C CYS A 52 1.28 -0.94 10.61
N ALA A 53 2.59 -1.19 10.68
CA ALA A 53 3.24 -2.13 9.77
C ALA A 53 2.63 -3.53 9.83
N LYS A 54 2.16 -3.95 11.00
CA LYS A 54 1.54 -5.27 11.16
C LYS A 54 0.25 -5.37 10.37
N ASP A 55 -0.55 -4.31 10.32
CA ASP A 55 -1.80 -4.32 9.56
C ASP A 55 -1.50 -4.43 8.07
N ILE A 56 -0.50 -3.74 7.59
CA ILE A 56 -0.13 -3.76 6.19
C ILE A 56 0.48 -5.10 5.83
N ASP A 57 1.27 -5.69 6.71
CA ASP A 57 1.94 -6.95 6.45
C ASP A 57 0.95 -8.08 6.16
N GLY A 58 -0.24 -8.02 6.73
CA GLY A 58 -1.29 -9.01 6.47
C GLY A 58 -2.23 -8.67 5.34
N CYS A 59 -1.96 -7.64 4.55
CA CYS A 59 -2.89 -7.20 3.52
C CYS A 59 -2.90 -8.11 2.29
N ILE A 60 -3.98 -7.98 1.52
CA ILE A 60 -4.09 -8.63 0.23
C ILE A 60 -3.46 -7.70 -0.79
N ILE A 61 -2.56 -8.22 -1.60
CA ILE A 61 -1.81 -7.44 -2.58
C ILE A 61 -2.18 -7.91 -3.98
N ILE A 62 -2.56 -6.97 -4.85
CA ILE A 62 -2.85 -7.26 -6.25
C ILE A 62 -1.98 -6.34 -7.11
N ILE A 63 -1.21 -6.92 -8.01
CA ILE A 63 -0.36 -6.17 -8.94
C ILE A 63 -0.88 -6.42 -10.34
N ASN A 64 -1.31 -5.36 -11.01
CA ASN A 64 -1.84 -5.45 -12.39
C ASN A 64 -2.93 -6.53 -12.53
N GLY A 65 -3.80 -6.63 -11.54
CA GLY A 65 -4.90 -7.60 -11.56
C GLY A 65 -4.55 -8.99 -11.07
N VAL A 66 -3.31 -9.24 -10.65
CA VAL A 66 -2.89 -10.57 -10.19
C VAL A 66 -2.53 -10.54 -8.71
N GLN A 67 -3.10 -11.43 -7.94
CA GLN A 67 -2.78 -11.52 -6.52
C GLN A 67 -1.30 -11.87 -6.34
N SER A 68 -0.63 -11.17 -5.45
CA SER A 68 0.82 -11.26 -5.31
C SER A 68 1.22 -11.26 -3.84
N LYS A 69 2.52 -11.41 -3.59
CA LYS A 69 3.07 -11.43 -2.24
C LYS A 69 3.84 -10.15 -1.96
N LYS A 70 4.07 -9.85 -0.68
CA LYS A 70 4.85 -8.67 -0.30
C LYS A 70 6.28 -8.68 -0.83
N SER A 71 6.82 -9.87 -1.14
CA SER A 71 8.17 -9.98 -1.70
C SER A 71 8.18 -9.83 -3.23
N ALA A 72 7.02 -9.67 -3.87
CA ALA A 72 6.97 -9.55 -5.32
C ALA A 72 7.65 -8.26 -5.79
N HIS A 73 8.38 -8.35 -6.89
CA HIS A 73 9.02 -7.18 -7.47
C HIS A 73 7.98 -6.27 -8.13
N VAL A 74 8.23 -4.99 -8.07
CA VAL A 74 7.38 -3.99 -8.71
C VAL A 74 8.22 -3.17 -9.69
N ASN A 75 7.61 -2.74 -10.78
CA ASN A 75 8.29 -1.99 -11.81
C ASN A 75 7.54 -0.70 -12.10
N ASP A 76 8.23 0.23 -12.72
CA ASP A 76 7.61 1.49 -13.14
C ASP A 76 6.40 1.19 -14.04
N GLY A 77 5.32 1.87 -13.80
CA GLY A 77 4.08 1.64 -14.54
C GLY A 77 3.12 0.63 -13.92
N ASP A 78 3.54 -0.07 -12.86
CA ASP A 78 2.66 -1.05 -12.23
C ASP A 78 1.52 -0.39 -11.46
N LYS A 79 0.40 -1.08 -11.42
CA LYS A 79 -0.74 -0.69 -10.60
C LYS A 79 -0.84 -1.67 -9.45
N ILE A 80 -0.73 -1.17 -8.23
CA ILE A 80 -0.74 -1.99 -7.03
C ILE A 80 -1.96 -1.66 -6.21
N GLN A 81 -2.70 -2.68 -5.81
CA GLN A 81 -3.88 -2.52 -4.98
C GLN A 81 -3.63 -3.24 -3.66
N LEU A 82 -3.83 -2.53 -2.56
CA LEU A 82 -3.66 -3.07 -1.21
C LEU A 82 -5.02 -3.06 -0.52
N MET A 83 -5.46 -4.22 -0.08
CA MET A 83 -6.74 -4.38 0.58
C MET A 83 -6.53 -4.89 1.99
N SER A 84 -7.22 -4.30 2.97
CA SER A 84 -7.20 -4.87 4.30
C SER A 84 -7.89 -6.23 4.25
N PRO A 85 -7.40 -7.21 4.99
CA PRO A 85 -8.10 -8.46 5.10
C PRO A 85 -9.43 -8.17 5.75
N VAL A 86 -10.46 -8.54 5.07
CA VAL A 86 -11.68 -8.11 5.55
C VAL A 86 -12.08 -8.85 6.63
N CYS A 87 -12.08 -9.79 6.69
CA CYS A 87 -12.46 -10.56 7.67
C CYS A 87 -13.19 -9.98 8.69
N GLY A 88 -13.96 -9.31 8.44
CA GLY A 88 -14.85 -8.94 9.39
C GLY A 88 -14.36 -9.19 10.72
N GLY A 89 -13.43 -9.09 10.76
CA GLY A 89 -12.92 -9.39 12.03
C GLY A 89 -11.63 -9.50 11.89
#